data_721a5c79cc69b7f9c4427748a0f3b088
#
_entry.id   721a5c79cc69b7f9c4427748a0f3b088
#
_cell.length_a   1.000
_cell.length_b   1.000
_cell.length_c   1.000
_cell.angle_alpha   90.00
_cell.angle_beta   90.00
_cell.angle_gamma   90.00
#
_symmetry.space_group_name_H-M   'P 1'
#
loop_
_entity.id
_entity.type
_entity.pdbx_description
1 polymer ?
#
loop_
_entity_poly.entity_id
_entity_poly.type
_entity_poly.pdbx_seq_one_letter_code
_entity_poly.pdbx_strand_id
1 'polypeptide(L)'
;MKKHPLSLFLFFLTLSAWAQQDANSILSGVRTNFLKVKDYTADAEIKVDVDFVKIPIKKAKVYYKQPDKFRFKAEGFALLPKRGANLFTVNLINDNVTAIYIKQEVIGNITTDVIKVIPLDPNSDIILSTLWISRDYKVYKLESTTKNQGTFSAQFQYTNHPNNLPAQVEITFDIQKAEIPVGFTLDMESLNKKSQSKNTTGKATVKYSGYLVNTGLSDAVFK
;
A
#
# COMPACT_ATOMS: atom_id res chain seq x y z
N MET A 1 75.91 -8.79 -20.36
CA MET A 1 74.65 -9.47 -19.98
C MET A 1 73.87 -8.57 -19.11
N LYS A 2 72.83 -7.83 -19.67
CA LYS A 2 71.97 -6.91 -18.88
C LYS A 2 70.70 -7.69 -18.46
N LYS A 3 70.51 -7.85 -17.14
CA LYS A 3 69.31 -8.46 -16.54
C LYS A 3 68.22 -7.40 -16.48
N HIS A 4 67.10 -7.56 -17.19
CA HIS A 4 65.91 -6.74 -17.01
C HIS A 4 65.05 -7.32 -15.89
N PRO A 5 64.64 -6.52 -14.88
CA PRO A 5 63.69 -6.99 -13.89
C PRO A 5 62.28 -6.94 -14.53
N LEU A 6 61.64 -8.10 -14.53
CA LEU A 6 60.25 -8.27 -14.92
C LEU A 6 59.35 -7.73 -13.81
N SER A 7 58.87 -6.50 -13.96
CA SER A 7 57.92 -5.87 -13.04
C SER A 7 56.53 -6.49 -13.24
N LEU A 8 56.15 -7.37 -12.30
CA LEU A 8 54.83 -8.00 -12.26
C LEU A 8 53.82 -6.97 -11.73
N PHE A 9 53.12 -6.28 -12.64
CA PHE A 9 52.06 -5.33 -12.34
C PHE A 9 50.79 -6.12 -11.94
N LEU A 10 50.61 -6.33 -10.64
CA LEU A 10 49.44 -7.00 -10.06
C LEU A 10 48.23 -6.04 -10.15
N PHE A 11 47.42 -6.20 -11.20
CA PHE A 11 46.20 -5.46 -11.39
C PHE A 11 45.14 -5.99 -10.41
N PHE A 12 44.97 -5.30 -9.28
CA PHE A 12 43.88 -5.55 -8.35
C PHE A 12 42.56 -5.17 -9.01
N LEU A 13 41.85 -6.11 -9.62
CA LEU A 13 40.44 -6.00 -9.96
C LEU A 13 39.64 -5.95 -8.66
N THR A 14 39.34 -4.75 -8.17
CA THR A 14 38.34 -4.54 -7.16
C THR A 14 36.97 -4.87 -7.75
N LEU A 15 36.53 -6.11 -7.64
CA LEU A 15 35.14 -6.50 -7.84
C LEU A 15 34.33 -5.78 -6.78
N SER A 16 33.73 -4.64 -7.17
CA SER A 16 32.67 -3.99 -6.39
C SER A 16 31.51 -4.99 -6.35
N ALA A 17 31.48 -5.86 -5.34
CA ALA A 17 30.29 -6.63 -5.03
C ALA A 17 29.18 -5.62 -4.70
N TRP A 18 28.35 -5.36 -5.66
CA TRP A 18 27.10 -4.61 -5.43
C TRP A 18 26.28 -5.52 -4.51
N ALA A 19 26.28 -5.20 -3.21
CA ALA A 19 25.45 -5.90 -2.25
C ALA A 19 24.00 -5.74 -2.74
N GLN A 20 23.47 -6.78 -3.37
CA GLN A 20 22.06 -6.84 -3.74
C GLN A 20 21.27 -6.76 -2.45
N GLN A 21 20.53 -5.67 -2.30
CA GLN A 21 19.77 -5.45 -1.08
C GLN A 21 18.74 -6.58 -0.95
N ASP A 22 18.79 -7.31 0.16
CA ASP A 22 17.90 -8.44 0.38
C ASP A 22 16.45 -7.96 0.55
N ALA A 23 15.55 -8.45 -0.30
CA ALA A 23 14.14 -8.13 -0.28
C ALA A 23 13.48 -8.44 1.08
N ASN A 24 13.92 -9.49 1.75
CA ASN A 24 13.41 -9.88 3.06
C ASN A 24 13.84 -8.86 4.15
N SER A 25 15.06 -8.35 4.07
CA SER A 25 15.55 -7.29 4.97
C SER A 25 14.74 -6.00 4.80
N ILE A 26 14.45 -5.60 3.55
CA ILE A 26 13.62 -4.43 3.27
C ILE A 26 12.22 -4.63 3.85
N LEU A 27 11.60 -5.78 3.60
CA LEU A 27 10.26 -6.09 4.08
C LEU A 27 10.20 -6.15 5.61
N SER A 28 11.24 -6.69 6.25
CA SER A 28 11.40 -6.70 7.71
C SER A 28 11.47 -5.28 8.30
N GLY A 29 12.16 -4.35 7.61
CA GLY A 29 12.20 -2.94 7.98
C GLY A 29 10.81 -2.28 7.93
N VAL A 30 10.03 -2.53 6.87
CA VAL A 30 8.64 -2.06 6.75
C VAL A 30 7.79 -2.61 7.89
N ARG A 31 7.89 -3.92 8.16
CA ARG A 31 7.19 -4.59 9.26
C ARG A 31 7.54 -3.98 10.62
N THR A 32 8.83 -3.74 10.87
CA THR A 32 9.29 -3.13 12.12
C THR A 32 8.69 -1.74 12.32
N ASN A 33 8.61 -0.93 11.26
CA ASN A 33 7.97 0.38 11.33
C ASN A 33 6.47 0.26 11.60
N PHE A 34 5.79 -0.66 10.93
CA PHE A 34 4.37 -0.90 11.12
C PHE A 34 4.04 -1.38 12.56
N LEU A 35 4.86 -2.27 13.11
CA LEU A 35 4.65 -2.83 14.45
C LEU A 35 4.84 -1.81 15.59
N LYS A 36 5.43 -0.64 15.33
CA LYS A 36 5.48 0.48 16.30
C LYS A 36 4.11 1.10 16.56
N VAL A 37 3.17 0.96 15.63
CA VAL A 37 1.81 1.47 15.73
C VAL A 37 0.88 0.36 16.19
N LYS A 38 0.63 0.26 17.49
CA LYS A 38 -0.26 -0.76 18.08
C LYS A 38 -1.74 -0.47 17.80
N ASP A 39 -2.11 0.78 17.90
CA ASP A 39 -3.44 1.30 17.58
C ASP A 39 -3.37 2.76 17.16
N TYR A 40 -4.38 3.22 16.44
CA TYR A 40 -4.60 4.65 16.24
C TYR A 40 -6.07 4.97 15.99
N THR A 41 -6.44 6.23 16.26
CA THR A 41 -7.61 6.89 15.67
C THR A 41 -7.16 8.03 14.79
N ALA A 42 -7.95 8.35 13.77
CA ALA A 42 -7.73 9.51 12.92
C ALA A 42 -9.06 10.01 12.36
N ASP A 43 -9.11 11.27 12.01
CA ASP A 43 -10.17 11.81 11.17
C ASP A 43 -9.79 11.61 9.70
N ALA A 44 -10.75 11.20 8.87
CA ALA A 44 -10.55 10.95 7.46
C ALA A 44 -11.56 11.75 6.62
N GLU A 45 -11.06 12.35 5.55
CA GLU A 45 -11.87 12.91 4.47
C GLU A 45 -11.73 12.03 3.23
N ILE A 46 -12.85 11.51 2.74
CA ILE A 46 -12.90 10.53 1.66
C ILE A 46 -13.56 11.17 0.44
N LYS A 47 -12.79 11.27 -0.64
CA LYS A 47 -13.27 11.65 -1.96
C LYS A 47 -13.22 10.44 -2.88
N VAL A 48 -14.34 10.12 -3.53
CA VAL A 48 -14.40 9.09 -4.57
C VAL A 48 -14.68 9.76 -5.90
N ASP A 49 -13.89 9.44 -6.90
CA ASP A 49 -13.96 9.98 -8.25
C ASP A 49 -14.20 8.83 -9.23
N VAL A 50 -15.37 8.81 -9.83
CA VAL A 50 -15.80 7.86 -10.85
C VAL A 50 -16.59 8.60 -11.91
N ASP A 51 -16.31 8.33 -13.19
CA ASP A 51 -16.76 9.15 -14.32
C ASP A 51 -18.29 9.33 -14.45
N PHE A 52 -19.07 8.42 -13.89
CA PHE A 52 -20.53 8.34 -14.10
C PHE A 52 -21.35 8.78 -12.89
N VAL A 53 -20.76 9.06 -11.74
CA VAL A 53 -21.46 9.42 -10.51
C VAL A 53 -20.69 10.48 -9.72
N LYS A 54 -21.41 11.54 -9.29
CA LYS A 54 -20.87 12.54 -8.36
C LYS A 54 -21.12 12.08 -6.93
N ILE A 55 -20.06 11.68 -6.25
CA ILE A 55 -20.11 11.27 -4.85
C ILE A 55 -19.64 12.42 -3.98
N PRO A 56 -20.47 12.91 -3.03
CA PRO A 56 -20.04 13.95 -2.11
C PRO A 56 -18.91 13.48 -1.22
N ILE A 57 -18.02 14.39 -0.86
CA ILE A 57 -16.96 14.14 0.10
C ILE A 57 -17.57 13.66 1.42
N LYS A 58 -17.04 12.57 1.96
CA LYS A 58 -17.48 11.99 3.23
C LYS A 58 -16.41 12.17 4.29
N LYS A 59 -16.85 12.52 5.49
CA LYS A 59 -15.99 12.52 6.69
C LYS A 59 -16.21 11.24 7.46
N ALA A 60 -15.14 10.69 7.99
CA ALA A 60 -15.17 9.46 8.79
C ALA A 60 -14.18 9.54 9.93
N LYS A 61 -14.45 8.79 11.00
CA LYS A 61 -13.46 8.46 12.01
C LYS A 61 -12.90 7.09 11.73
N VAL A 62 -11.57 6.98 11.71
CA VAL A 62 -10.85 5.75 11.45
C VAL A 62 -10.34 5.20 12.76
N TYR A 63 -10.46 3.90 12.93
CA TYR A 63 -9.93 3.16 14.07
C TYR A 63 -9.11 1.99 13.54
N TYR A 64 -7.92 1.84 14.06
CA TYR A 64 -7.04 0.73 13.77
C TYR A 64 -6.49 0.15 15.06
N LYS A 65 -6.38 -1.18 15.14
CA LYS A 65 -5.67 -1.88 16.22
C LYS A 65 -5.06 -3.16 15.66
N GLN A 66 -3.79 -3.37 15.98
CA GLN A 66 -3.10 -4.60 15.62
C GLN A 66 -3.85 -5.84 16.13
N PRO A 67 -3.74 -7.00 15.41
CA PRO A 67 -2.97 -7.14 14.16
C PRO A 67 -3.72 -6.67 12.91
N ASP A 68 -5.07 -6.69 12.91
CA ASP A 68 -5.90 -6.59 11.70
C ASP A 68 -7.23 -5.87 11.90
N LYS A 69 -7.50 -5.33 13.11
CA LYS A 69 -8.76 -4.66 13.40
C LYS A 69 -8.76 -3.27 12.76
N PHE A 70 -9.73 -3.05 11.90
CA PHE A 70 -9.91 -1.80 11.21
C PHE A 70 -11.40 -1.43 11.11
N ARG A 71 -11.75 -0.17 11.39
CA ARG A 71 -13.12 0.34 11.28
C ARG A 71 -13.14 1.77 10.79
N PHE A 72 -14.01 2.04 9.82
CA PHE A 72 -14.47 3.37 9.49
C PHE A 72 -15.83 3.62 10.14
N LYS A 73 -15.96 4.73 10.86
CA LYS A 73 -17.24 5.24 11.34
C LYS A 73 -17.52 6.54 10.60
N ALA A 74 -18.42 6.49 9.62
CA ALA A 74 -18.86 7.65 8.84
C ALA A 74 -20.32 7.95 9.11
N GLU A 75 -20.69 9.23 9.04
CA GLU A 75 -22.08 9.63 8.93
C GLU A 75 -22.55 9.41 7.49
N GLY A 76 -23.51 8.49 7.32
CA GLY A 76 -23.90 8.00 6.01
C GLY A 76 -22.89 7.01 5.46
N PHE A 77 -23.07 6.65 4.21
CA PHE A 77 -22.35 5.58 3.55
C PHE A 77 -21.03 6.06 2.92
N ALA A 78 -19.93 5.35 3.15
CA ALA A 78 -18.66 5.60 2.49
C ALA A 78 -18.34 4.45 1.52
N LEU A 79 -18.21 4.77 0.22
CA LEU A 79 -17.72 3.87 -0.81
C LEU A 79 -16.21 3.68 -0.66
N LEU A 80 -15.81 2.83 0.26
CA LEU A 80 -14.46 2.29 0.26
C LEU A 80 -14.57 0.79 0.01
N PRO A 81 -13.75 0.24 -0.88
CA PRO A 81 -13.65 -1.21 -1.00
C PRO A 81 -13.38 -1.79 0.38
N LYS A 82 -14.22 -2.69 0.87
CA LYS A 82 -14.09 -3.28 2.22
C LYS A 82 -12.67 -3.79 2.50
N ARG A 83 -11.97 -4.24 1.48
CA ARG A 83 -10.59 -4.75 1.55
C ARG A 83 -9.53 -3.69 1.20
N GLY A 84 -9.86 -2.69 0.41
CA GLY A 84 -8.95 -1.58 0.11
C GLY A 84 -8.72 -0.63 1.28
N ALA A 85 -9.65 -0.59 2.23
CA ALA A 85 -9.49 0.18 3.47
C ALA A 85 -8.40 -0.37 4.38
N ASN A 86 -8.08 -1.66 4.25
CA ASN A 86 -7.05 -2.35 5.02
C ASN A 86 -5.81 -2.64 4.16
N LEU A 87 -5.39 -1.67 3.35
CA LEU A 87 -4.24 -1.77 2.43
C LEU A 87 -2.92 -2.06 3.14
N PHE A 88 -2.85 -1.75 4.42
CA PHE A 88 -1.72 -2.05 5.31
C PHE A 88 -1.95 -3.31 6.14
N THR A 89 -2.70 -4.29 5.64
CA THR A 89 -2.81 -5.52 6.39
C THR A 89 -1.47 -6.20 6.53
N VAL A 90 -1.22 -6.65 7.74
CA VAL A 90 -0.11 -7.52 8.16
C VAL A 90 0.14 -8.66 7.17
N ASN A 91 -0.86 -9.06 6.38
CA ASN A 91 -0.78 -10.13 5.41
C ASN A 91 0.22 -9.90 4.26
N LEU A 92 0.52 -8.63 3.91
CA LEU A 92 1.53 -8.31 2.88
C LEU A 92 2.96 -8.23 3.43
N ILE A 93 3.09 -8.11 4.76
CA ILE A 93 4.37 -7.95 5.43
C ILE A 93 4.59 -9.01 6.51
N ASN A 94 3.77 -10.08 6.53
CA ASN A 94 3.98 -11.23 7.41
C ASN A 94 5.14 -12.12 6.92
N ASP A 95 5.53 -13.11 7.72
CA ASP A 95 6.65 -13.99 7.40
C ASP A 95 6.29 -15.09 6.39
N ASN A 96 4.98 -15.25 6.06
CA ASN A 96 4.51 -16.28 5.15
C ASN A 96 4.38 -15.77 3.73
N VAL A 97 5.45 -15.17 3.22
CA VAL A 97 5.53 -14.62 1.86
C VAL A 97 6.88 -14.91 1.23
N THR A 98 6.93 -14.93 -0.10
CA THR A 98 8.17 -14.84 -0.87
C THR A 98 8.37 -13.41 -1.31
N ALA A 99 9.53 -12.82 -0.99
CA ALA A 99 9.90 -11.47 -1.41
C ALA A 99 11.02 -11.52 -2.46
N ILE A 100 10.88 -10.75 -3.55
CA ILE A 100 11.82 -10.70 -4.67
C ILE A 100 12.18 -9.24 -4.93
N TYR A 101 13.46 -8.90 -4.84
CA TYR A 101 13.98 -7.60 -5.24
C TYR A 101 13.97 -7.46 -6.77
N ILE A 102 13.47 -6.36 -7.28
CA ILE A 102 13.36 -6.11 -8.72
C ILE A 102 14.36 -5.06 -9.18
N LYS A 103 14.29 -3.84 -8.62
CA LYS A 103 15.09 -2.68 -9.05
C LYS A 103 14.95 -1.52 -8.06
N GLN A 104 15.71 -0.46 -8.32
CA GLN A 104 15.40 0.86 -7.77
C GLN A 104 14.56 1.68 -8.77
N GLU A 105 13.67 2.51 -8.25
CA GLU A 105 12.86 3.43 -9.04
C GLU A 105 12.61 4.71 -8.24
N VAL A 106 12.53 5.85 -8.94
CA VAL A 106 12.29 7.15 -8.31
C VAL A 106 10.82 7.50 -8.45
N ILE A 107 10.13 7.77 -7.33
CA ILE A 107 8.77 8.30 -7.28
C ILE A 107 8.84 9.74 -6.79
N GLY A 108 8.53 10.71 -7.67
CA GLY A 108 8.76 12.13 -7.38
C GLY A 108 10.24 12.39 -7.10
N ASN A 109 10.60 12.74 -5.87
CA ASN A 109 11.99 12.97 -5.44
C ASN A 109 12.52 11.86 -4.51
N ILE A 110 11.80 10.75 -4.39
CA ILE A 110 12.13 9.68 -3.45
C ILE A 110 12.65 8.46 -4.22
N THR A 111 13.88 8.05 -3.91
CA THR A 111 14.42 6.77 -4.38
C THR A 111 13.77 5.64 -3.60
N THR A 112 13.19 4.68 -4.30
CA THR A 112 12.53 3.53 -3.72
C THR A 112 13.13 2.23 -4.24
N ASP A 113 13.16 1.22 -3.39
CA ASP A 113 13.42 -0.16 -3.75
C ASP A 113 12.10 -0.82 -4.13
N VAL A 114 12.06 -1.45 -5.29
CA VAL A 114 10.88 -2.15 -5.80
C VAL A 114 11.01 -3.62 -5.49
N ILE A 115 10.07 -4.14 -4.69
CA ILE A 115 10.00 -5.56 -4.36
C ILE A 115 8.66 -6.16 -4.75
N LYS A 116 8.67 -7.41 -5.21
CA LYS A 116 7.47 -8.23 -5.38
C LYS A 116 7.29 -9.13 -4.18
N VAL A 117 6.05 -9.26 -3.73
CA VAL A 117 5.66 -10.07 -2.58
C VAL A 117 4.56 -11.02 -3.01
N ILE A 118 4.81 -12.32 -2.83
CA ILE A 118 3.89 -13.40 -3.18
C ILE A 118 3.48 -14.10 -1.88
N PRO A 119 2.21 -14.01 -1.46
CA PRO A 119 1.71 -14.75 -0.31
C PRO A 119 1.83 -16.26 -0.53
N LEU A 120 2.27 -16.98 0.49
CA LEU A 120 2.35 -18.46 0.47
C LEU A 120 1.08 -19.12 1.02
N ASP A 121 0.17 -18.35 1.63
CA ASP A 121 -1.13 -18.85 2.07
C ASP A 121 -2.03 -19.09 0.85
N PRO A 122 -2.46 -20.35 0.58
CA PRO A 122 -3.34 -20.67 -0.55
C PRO A 122 -4.72 -20.01 -0.44
N ASN A 123 -5.16 -19.61 0.77
CA ASN A 123 -6.40 -18.89 1.00
C ASN A 123 -6.27 -17.37 0.83
N SER A 124 -5.07 -16.86 0.57
CA SER A 124 -4.91 -15.45 0.29
C SER A 124 -5.68 -15.04 -0.96
N ASP A 125 -6.44 -13.95 -0.88
CA ASP A 125 -7.04 -13.34 -2.07
C ASP A 125 -6.00 -12.63 -2.94
N ILE A 126 -4.87 -12.22 -2.36
CA ILE A 126 -3.80 -11.56 -3.08
C ILE A 126 -2.95 -12.62 -3.77
N ILE A 127 -2.74 -12.46 -5.07
CA ILE A 127 -1.86 -13.30 -5.89
C ILE A 127 -0.44 -12.76 -5.82
N LEU A 128 -0.30 -11.44 -6.00
CA LEU A 128 0.98 -10.75 -6.10
C LEU A 128 0.79 -9.31 -5.67
N SER A 129 1.77 -8.77 -4.93
CA SER A 129 1.90 -7.34 -4.69
C SER A 129 3.27 -6.83 -5.12
N THR A 130 3.31 -5.61 -5.63
CA THR A 130 4.54 -4.87 -5.88
C THR A 130 4.57 -3.66 -4.96
N LEU A 131 5.66 -3.49 -4.22
CA LEU A 131 5.84 -2.44 -3.24
C LEU A 131 7.01 -1.54 -3.67
N TRP A 132 6.84 -0.23 -3.59
CA TRP A 132 7.89 0.78 -3.73
C TRP A 132 8.21 1.32 -2.35
N ILE A 133 9.37 1.01 -1.83
CA ILE A 133 9.76 1.22 -0.45
C ILE A 133 10.98 2.14 -0.40
N SER A 134 10.90 3.22 0.36
CA SER A 134 12.02 4.14 0.57
C SER A 134 13.07 3.56 1.54
N ARG A 135 14.22 4.21 1.62
CA ARG A 135 15.32 3.80 2.52
C ARG A 135 14.96 3.82 4.01
N ASP A 136 13.98 4.63 4.40
CA ASP A 136 13.43 4.68 5.76
C ASP A 136 12.23 3.74 5.95
N TYR A 137 12.09 2.76 5.04
CA TYR A 137 11.09 1.70 5.08
C TYR A 137 9.64 2.19 5.06
N LYS A 138 9.36 3.27 4.35
CA LYS A 138 7.99 3.73 4.04
C LYS A 138 7.56 3.20 2.67
N VAL A 139 6.33 2.72 2.58
CA VAL A 139 5.73 2.30 1.31
C VAL A 139 5.13 3.53 0.61
N TYR A 140 5.69 3.95 -0.52
CA TYR A 140 5.18 5.08 -1.29
C TYR A 140 4.15 4.67 -2.33
N LYS A 141 4.25 3.44 -2.84
CA LYS A 141 3.28 2.88 -3.78
C LYS A 141 3.13 1.38 -3.53
N LEU A 142 1.91 0.91 -3.72
CA LEU A 142 1.53 -0.50 -3.70
C LEU A 142 0.72 -0.79 -4.97
N GLU A 143 1.00 -1.88 -5.65
CA GLU A 143 0.11 -2.49 -6.62
C GLU A 143 -0.17 -3.93 -6.20
N SER A 144 -1.44 -4.33 -6.17
CA SER A 144 -1.82 -5.70 -5.80
C SER A 144 -2.79 -6.28 -6.81
N THR A 145 -2.52 -7.50 -7.24
CA THR A 145 -3.42 -8.32 -8.05
C THR A 145 -4.09 -9.34 -7.16
N THR A 146 -5.42 -9.40 -7.25
CA THR A 146 -6.27 -10.29 -6.46
C THR A 146 -6.92 -11.36 -7.34
N LYS A 147 -7.40 -12.45 -6.72
CA LYS A 147 -8.09 -13.53 -7.42
C LYS A 147 -9.39 -13.07 -8.06
N ASN A 148 -10.15 -12.20 -7.40
CA ASN A 148 -11.54 -11.90 -7.76
C ASN A 148 -11.79 -10.43 -8.12
N GLN A 149 -10.97 -9.48 -7.62
CA GLN A 149 -11.23 -8.04 -7.76
C GLN A 149 -10.28 -7.35 -8.74
N GLY A 150 -9.46 -8.12 -9.49
CA GLY A 150 -8.48 -7.57 -10.42
C GLY A 150 -7.29 -6.90 -9.72
N THR A 151 -6.73 -5.90 -10.36
CA THR A 151 -5.58 -5.16 -9.85
C THR A 151 -6.04 -3.81 -9.30
N PHE A 152 -5.53 -3.45 -8.12
CA PHE A 152 -5.66 -2.11 -7.56
C PHE A 152 -4.28 -1.55 -7.24
N SER A 153 -4.17 -0.23 -7.17
CA SER A 153 -2.97 0.45 -6.72
C SER A 153 -3.28 1.45 -5.63
N ALA A 154 -2.31 1.70 -4.76
CA ALA A 154 -2.37 2.75 -3.75
C ALA A 154 -1.08 3.56 -3.75
N GLN A 155 -1.21 4.88 -3.67
CA GLN A 155 -0.09 5.81 -3.49
C GLN A 155 -0.23 6.50 -2.15
N PHE A 156 0.89 6.63 -1.43
CA PHE A 156 0.94 7.14 -0.07
C PHE A 156 1.75 8.43 -0.04
N GLN A 157 1.17 9.45 0.57
CA GLN A 157 1.86 10.71 0.86
C GLN A 157 2.05 10.84 2.36
N TYR A 158 3.26 11.13 2.77
CA TYR A 158 3.65 11.27 4.17
C TYR A 158 3.95 12.73 4.51
N THR A 159 3.63 13.09 5.73
CA THR A 159 4.15 14.28 6.40
C THR A 159 5.17 13.87 7.45
N ASN A 160 5.77 14.82 8.14
CA ASN A 160 6.73 14.53 9.23
C ASN A 160 6.04 13.97 10.48
N HIS A 161 5.16 12.98 10.32
CA HIS A 161 4.53 12.32 11.46
C HIS A 161 5.52 11.32 12.09
N PRO A 162 5.74 11.34 13.42
CA PRO A 162 6.77 10.54 14.09
C PRO A 162 6.57 9.03 13.93
N ASN A 163 5.35 8.58 13.68
CA ASN A 163 5.01 7.16 13.51
C ASN A 163 4.94 6.73 12.04
N ASN A 164 5.44 7.53 11.09
CA ASN A 164 5.43 7.22 9.66
C ASN A 164 4.02 6.86 9.12
N LEU A 165 2.97 7.53 9.64
CA LEU A 165 1.61 7.37 9.15
C LEU A 165 1.35 8.29 7.96
N PRO A 166 0.62 7.83 6.92
CA PRO A 166 0.37 8.64 5.73
C PRO A 166 -0.62 9.77 6.02
N ALA A 167 -0.38 10.93 5.44
CA ALA A 167 -1.33 12.04 5.46
C ALA A 167 -2.42 11.87 4.38
N GLN A 168 -2.09 11.21 3.29
CA GLN A 168 -3.02 10.92 2.20
C GLN A 168 -2.73 9.56 1.58
N VAL A 169 -3.80 8.87 1.21
CA VAL A 169 -3.75 7.65 0.41
C VAL A 169 -4.65 7.84 -0.80
N GLU A 170 -4.11 7.62 -2.00
CA GLU A 170 -4.87 7.59 -3.24
C GLU A 170 -4.94 6.15 -3.74
N ILE A 171 -6.16 5.63 -3.92
CA ILE A 171 -6.43 4.26 -4.34
C ILE A 171 -7.02 4.32 -5.74
N THR A 172 -6.47 3.53 -6.66
CA THR A 172 -7.03 3.32 -8.01
C THR A 172 -7.47 1.87 -8.14
N PHE A 173 -8.67 1.64 -8.63
CA PHE A 173 -9.28 0.32 -8.71
C PHE A 173 -10.14 0.15 -9.96
N ASP A 174 -10.38 -1.09 -10.38
CA ASP A 174 -11.31 -1.42 -11.46
C ASP A 174 -12.75 -1.40 -10.92
N ILE A 175 -13.59 -0.49 -11.44
CA ILE A 175 -14.96 -0.30 -10.99
C ILE A 175 -15.82 -1.54 -11.28
N GLN A 176 -15.59 -2.24 -12.38
CA GLN A 176 -16.38 -3.40 -12.76
C GLN A 176 -16.15 -4.61 -11.85
N LYS A 177 -14.98 -4.63 -11.17
CA LYS A 177 -14.56 -5.70 -10.26
C LYS A 177 -14.62 -5.29 -8.79
N ALA A 178 -14.86 -4.02 -8.49
CA ALA A 178 -14.97 -3.54 -7.13
C ALA A 178 -16.28 -4.04 -6.50
N GLU A 179 -16.20 -4.68 -5.34
CA GLU A 179 -17.37 -4.98 -4.51
C GLU A 179 -17.91 -3.66 -3.95
N ILE A 180 -19.00 -3.16 -4.55
CA ILE A 180 -19.72 -2.00 -4.05
C ILE A 180 -20.55 -2.45 -2.84
N PRO A 181 -20.38 -1.86 -1.64
CA PRO A 181 -21.12 -2.26 -0.45
C PRO A 181 -22.64 -2.16 -0.64
N VAL A 182 -23.37 -3.17 -0.11
CA VAL A 182 -24.84 -3.20 -0.09
C VAL A 182 -25.39 -1.96 0.64
N GLY A 183 -26.24 -1.18 0.00
CA GLY A 183 -26.80 0.10 0.52
C GLY A 183 -26.54 1.30 -0.38
N PHE A 184 -25.67 1.15 -1.36
CA PHE A 184 -25.53 2.10 -2.44
C PHE A 184 -26.45 1.65 -3.59
N THR A 185 -27.66 2.16 -3.62
CA THR A 185 -28.55 2.05 -4.78
C THR A 185 -28.04 2.96 -5.88
N LEU A 186 -26.91 2.60 -6.47
CA LEU A 186 -26.65 2.99 -7.84
C LEU A 186 -27.70 2.26 -8.67
N ASP A 187 -28.46 3.03 -9.43
CA ASP A 187 -29.30 2.45 -10.45
C ASP A 187 -28.39 1.67 -11.43
N MET A 188 -28.27 0.35 -11.18
CA MET A 188 -27.42 -0.55 -11.95
C MET A 188 -27.82 -0.58 -13.44
N GLU A 189 -29.09 -0.20 -13.77
CA GLU A 189 -29.52 -0.02 -15.14
C GLU A 189 -28.90 1.21 -15.78
N SER A 190 -28.73 2.29 -15.04
CA SER A 190 -28.03 3.48 -15.52
C SER A 190 -26.53 3.27 -15.66
N LEU A 191 -25.93 2.40 -14.84
CA LEU A 191 -24.55 1.96 -14.97
C LEU A 191 -24.33 1.12 -16.24
N ASN A 192 -25.21 0.17 -16.50
CA ASN A 192 -25.13 -0.71 -17.68
C ASN A 192 -25.35 0.06 -18.99
N LYS A 193 -26.19 1.11 -18.99
CA LYS A 193 -26.38 1.97 -20.16
C LYS A 193 -25.25 2.96 -20.41
N LYS A 194 -24.52 3.40 -19.36
CA LYS A 194 -23.36 4.30 -19.47
C LYS A 194 -22.01 3.58 -19.52
N SER A 195 -21.93 2.29 -19.21
CA SER A 195 -20.69 1.51 -19.25
C SER A 195 -20.16 1.22 -20.66
N GLN A 196 -20.71 1.84 -21.70
CA GLN A 196 -20.00 2.03 -22.97
C GLN A 196 -18.86 3.07 -22.85
N SER A 197 -18.69 3.72 -21.70
CA SER A 197 -17.50 4.51 -21.37
C SER A 197 -16.29 3.58 -21.26
N LYS A 198 -15.26 3.88 -22.05
CA LYS A 198 -14.00 3.12 -22.11
C LYS A 198 -13.19 3.10 -20.78
N ASN A 199 -13.57 3.89 -19.78
CA ASN A 199 -12.89 4.00 -18.50
C ASN A 199 -13.59 3.18 -17.43
N THR A 200 -12.97 2.06 -17.07
CA THR A 200 -13.43 1.19 -15.97
C THR A 200 -12.72 1.48 -14.65
N THR A 201 -11.95 2.56 -14.58
CA THR A 201 -11.08 2.88 -13.45
C THR A 201 -11.72 3.92 -12.54
N GLY A 202 -11.82 3.61 -11.26
CA GLY A 202 -12.22 4.51 -10.19
C GLY A 202 -11.03 4.94 -9.34
N LYS A 203 -11.14 6.12 -8.72
CA LYS A 203 -10.15 6.67 -7.81
C LYS A 203 -10.82 7.04 -6.48
N ALA A 204 -10.19 6.65 -5.36
CA ALA A 204 -10.56 7.10 -4.04
C ALA A 204 -9.37 7.78 -3.36
N THR A 205 -9.58 8.98 -2.84
CA THR A 205 -8.57 9.72 -2.08
C THR A 205 -9.02 9.80 -0.63
N VAL A 206 -8.18 9.36 0.28
CA VAL A 206 -8.41 9.46 1.73
C VAL A 206 -7.35 10.37 2.32
N LYS A 207 -7.76 11.49 2.90
CA LYS A 207 -6.89 12.40 3.64
C LYS A 207 -7.07 12.17 5.13
N TYR A 208 -5.99 11.97 5.85
CA TYR A 208 -5.98 11.72 7.28
C TYR A 208 -5.50 12.94 8.05
N SER A 209 -6.11 13.15 9.22
CA SER A 209 -5.72 14.19 10.16
C SER A 209 -6.00 13.75 11.61
N GLY A 210 -5.45 14.49 12.58
CA GLY A 210 -5.77 14.26 14.00
C GLY A 210 -5.41 12.85 14.50
N TYR A 211 -4.29 12.29 14.07
CA TYR A 211 -3.83 11.00 14.57
C TYR A 211 -3.60 10.99 16.08
N LEU A 212 -4.23 10.05 16.77
CA LEU A 212 -3.93 9.69 18.16
C LEU A 212 -3.43 8.25 18.15
N VAL A 213 -2.15 8.06 18.44
CA VAL A 213 -1.44 6.79 18.24
C VAL A 213 -1.10 6.15 19.57
N ASN A 214 -1.24 4.82 19.66
CA ASN A 214 -0.89 4.00 20.83
C ASN A 214 -1.63 4.43 22.11
N THR A 215 -2.91 4.72 21.99
CA THR A 215 -3.78 5.18 23.11
C THR A 215 -4.45 4.03 23.85
N GLY A 216 -4.26 2.78 23.40
CA GLY A 216 -4.86 1.60 24.04
C GLY A 216 -6.33 1.43 23.68
N LEU A 217 -6.69 1.45 22.41
CA LEU A 217 -8.08 1.31 21.95
C LEU A 217 -8.72 0.03 22.48
N SER A 218 -9.94 0.19 23.04
CA SER A 218 -10.76 -0.95 23.43
C SER A 218 -11.28 -1.72 22.22
N ASP A 219 -11.38 -3.04 22.34
CA ASP A 219 -11.95 -3.91 21.33
C ASP A 219 -13.45 -3.65 21.07
N ALA A 220 -14.13 -3.03 22.03
CA ALA A 220 -15.52 -2.62 21.86
C ALA A 220 -15.74 -1.64 20.71
N VAL A 221 -14.71 -0.87 20.33
CA VAL A 221 -14.77 0.07 19.21
C VAL A 221 -14.99 -0.64 17.88
N PHE A 222 -14.59 -1.91 17.76
CA PHE A 222 -14.62 -2.69 16.53
C PHE A 222 -15.83 -3.63 16.39
N LYS A 223 -16.72 -3.64 17.37
CA LYS A 223 -17.99 -4.42 17.41
C LYS A 223 -19.13 -3.74 16.64
#